data_a8e993356af07705ca6941c0ece88b87
#
_entry.id   a8e993356af07705ca6941c0ece88b87
#
_cell.length_a   1.000
_cell.length_b   1.000
_cell.length_c   1.000
_cell.angle_alpha   90.00
_cell.angle_beta   90.00
_cell.angle_gamma   90.00
#
_symmetry.space_group_name_H-M   'P 1'
#
loop_
_entity.id
_entity.type
_entity.pdbx_description
1 polymer ?
#
loop_
_entity_poly.entity_id
_entity_poly.type
_entity_poly.pdbx_seq_one_letter_code
_entity_poly.pdbx_strand_id
1 'polypeptide(L)'
;MSTAPEIDAPPGATTTTEPTPLGLFGTGTVPAAADLPVEIPVDLTGMDDDDRARTKVITSAIRQRSQELRRDHPVLRHQDALGLTAFSVALLGFVGSGALYLTGVLPWYVTVLVSAAFAAIGHEVEHDLIHALYFRRRKAVRYALLYAVWAFRPYTINPVYRIRLHLRHHAYSGLPDDIEEVSITNGKPWGPVRLYSLLDPYVPAMIRIVLTKPVDAEDALWRRTILKASIGLTPVAITIWYGFLGLHLASWLGAAVPAGLLHALTVLTVVWVGPNVWRGFCLHFISSNMHYQGDVEQGNVLRQTQVFNKWYLAPFQVFCANFGSTHPIHHFYVADPFYVRQLMERDIHPVLAANGVRFNDMGTFARANRYAKD
;
A
#
# COMPACT_ATOMS: atom_id res chain seq x y z
N MET A 1 30.23 -69.52 -14.63
CA MET A 1 29.75 -68.53 -15.61
C MET A 1 28.31 -68.26 -15.24
N SER A 2 28.08 -67.20 -14.50
CA SER A 2 26.74 -66.75 -14.15
C SER A 2 26.74 -65.22 -14.28
N THR A 3 25.99 -64.73 -15.21
CA THR A 3 25.79 -63.31 -15.50
C THR A 3 24.74 -62.75 -14.54
N ALA A 4 25.11 -61.75 -13.79
CA ALA A 4 24.19 -60.96 -12.95
C ALA A 4 23.36 -60.03 -13.85
N PRO A 5 22.09 -59.77 -13.53
CA PRO A 5 21.26 -58.84 -14.28
C PRO A 5 21.56 -57.38 -13.94
N GLU A 6 21.62 -56.60 -14.97
CA GLU A 6 21.70 -55.13 -14.97
C GLU A 6 20.43 -54.53 -14.36
N ILE A 7 20.60 -53.69 -13.31
CA ILE A 7 19.47 -52.98 -12.69
C ILE A 7 19.34 -51.61 -13.38
N ASP A 8 18.24 -51.43 -14.13
CA ASP A 8 17.84 -50.17 -14.70
C ASP A 8 17.66 -49.10 -13.64
N ALA A 9 18.29 -47.95 -13.85
CA ALA A 9 18.08 -46.73 -13.05
C ALA A 9 16.73 -46.07 -13.45
N PRO A 10 15.99 -45.57 -12.46
CA PRO A 10 14.72 -44.91 -12.77
C PRO A 10 14.93 -43.56 -13.50
N PRO A 11 14.12 -43.22 -14.50
CA PRO A 11 14.14 -41.89 -15.11
C PRO A 11 13.40 -40.90 -14.20
N GLY A 12 14.04 -39.79 -13.88
CA GLY A 12 13.36 -38.72 -13.14
C GLY A 12 14.28 -37.78 -12.37
N ALA A 13 15.34 -37.30 -12.99
CA ALA A 13 15.97 -36.09 -12.50
C ALA A 13 15.04 -34.92 -12.87
N THR A 14 14.19 -34.53 -11.94
CA THR A 14 13.47 -33.25 -12.00
C THR A 14 14.51 -32.15 -11.92
N THR A 15 14.72 -31.48 -13.05
CA THR A 15 15.40 -30.19 -13.10
C THR A 15 14.61 -29.24 -12.20
N THR A 16 15.22 -28.86 -11.08
CA THR A 16 14.80 -27.73 -10.29
C THR A 16 14.95 -26.49 -11.17
N THR A 17 13.85 -26.10 -11.80
CA THR A 17 13.77 -24.78 -12.41
C THR A 17 13.83 -23.78 -11.28
N GLU A 18 14.94 -23.02 -11.20
CA GLU A 18 14.99 -21.81 -10.41
C GLU A 18 13.74 -20.98 -10.73
N PRO A 19 13.06 -20.39 -9.72
CA PRO A 19 11.93 -19.52 -10.00
C PRO A 19 12.45 -18.34 -10.83
N THR A 20 12.08 -18.32 -12.10
CA THR A 20 12.37 -17.20 -13.00
C THR A 20 11.80 -15.95 -12.34
N PRO A 21 12.60 -14.90 -12.08
CA PRO A 21 12.08 -13.65 -11.54
C PRO A 21 10.92 -13.23 -12.43
N LEU A 22 9.73 -13.07 -11.86
CA LEU A 22 8.54 -12.58 -12.55
C LEU A 22 8.94 -11.34 -13.32
N GLY A 23 9.11 -11.47 -14.64
CA GLY A 23 9.54 -10.40 -15.51
C GLY A 23 8.51 -9.28 -15.52
N LEU A 24 8.66 -8.33 -14.59
CA LEU A 24 7.74 -7.21 -14.39
C LEU A 24 7.56 -6.36 -15.65
N PHE A 25 8.40 -6.54 -16.68
CA PHE A 25 8.43 -5.69 -17.87
C PHE A 25 8.80 -6.42 -19.17
N GLY A 26 8.78 -7.75 -19.17
CA GLY A 26 8.80 -8.50 -20.41
C GLY A 26 7.53 -8.23 -21.23
N THR A 27 7.62 -8.33 -22.56
CA THR A 27 6.50 -8.24 -23.53
C THR A 27 5.45 -9.35 -23.34
N GLY A 28 5.53 -10.11 -22.24
CA GLY A 28 4.54 -11.10 -21.83
C GLY A 28 3.22 -10.41 -21.44
N THR A 29 2.13 -10.93 -21.92
CA THR A 29 0.77 -10.61 -21.51
C THR A 29 0.71 -10.53 -19.99
N VAL A 30 0.16 -9.42 -19.46
CA VAL A 30 -0.17 -9.27 -18.03
C VAL A 30 -0.92 -10.53 -17.62
N PRO A 31 -0.47 -11.31 -16.60
CA PRO A 31 -1.27 -12.43 -16.12
C PRO A 31 -2.67 -11.89 -15.87
N ALA A 32 -3.66 -12.56 -16.44
CA ALA A 32 -5.02 -12.11 -16.28
C ALA A 32 -5.28 -12.10 -14.76
N ALA A 33 -5.85 -11.03 -14.23
CA ALA A 33 -6.02 -10.85 -12.79
C ALA A 33 -6.85 -11.96 -12.09
N ALA A 34 -7.46 -12.88 -12.87
CA ALA A 34 -8.08 -14.11 -12.35
C ALA A 34 -7.05 -15.21 -12.06
N ASP A 35 -5.84 -15.07 -12.59
CA ASP A 35 -4.77 -16.06 -12.44
C ASP A 35 -3.84 -15.67 -11.26
N LEU A 36 -4.08 -14.50 -10.66
CA LEU A 36 -3.38 -14.14 -9.43
C LEU A 36 -3.94 -14.99 -8.28
N PRO A 37 -3.08 -15.73 -7.56
CA PRO A 37 -3.55 -16.50 -6.40
C PRO A 37 -4.19 -15.55 -5.40
N VAL A 38 -5.32 -15.97 -4.82
CA VAL A 38 -6.00 -15.23 -3.73
C VAL A 38 -5.19 -15.28 -2.44
N GLU A 39 -4.43 -16.35 -2.27
CA GLU A 39 -3.38 -16.46 -1.28
C GLU A 39 -2.05 -16.36 -2.05
N ILE A 40 -1.31 -15.28 -1.82
CA ILE A 40 0.11 -15.29 -2.14
C ILE A 40 0.70 -16.26 -1.11
N PRO A 41 1.30 -17.40 -1.51
CA PRO A 41 1.95 -18.26 -0.55
C PRO A 41 3.02 -17.43 0.15
N VAL A 42 2.92 -17.30 1.47
CA VAL A 42 4.00 -16.71 2.25
C VAL A 42 5.19 -17.64 2.06
N ASP A 43 6.21 -17.15 1.38
CA ASP A 43 7.47 -17.89 1.24
C ASP A 43 8.16 -17.91 2.61
N LEU A 44 8.18 -19.07 3.25
CA LEU A 44 8.76 -19.25 4.57
C LEU A 44 10.22 -19.79 4.49
N THR A 45 10.82 -19.81 3.33
CA THR A 45 12.15 -20.43 3.13
C THR A 45 13.27 -19.71 3.87
N GLY A 46 13.17 -18.37 4.02
CA GLY A 46 14.12 -17.55 4.74
C GLY A 46 13.95 -17.49 6.27
N MET A 47 12.91 -18.16 6.81
CA MET A 47 12.63 -18.12 8.25
C MET A 47 13.34 -19.25 8.99
N ASP A 48 13.82 -18.97 10.21
CA ASP A 48 14.20 -20.03 11.14
C ASP A 48 12.97 -20.84 11.62
N ASP A 49 13.19 -22.00 12.23
CA ASP A 49 12.10 -22.92 12.59
C ASP A 49 11.20 -22.34 13.69
N ASP A 50 11.71 -21.51 14.58
CA ASP A 50 10.96 -20.85 15.65
C ASP A 50 10.05 -19.75 15.07
N ASP A 51 10.59 -18.86 14.24
CA ASP A 51 9.82 -17.80 13.57
C ASP A 51 8.73 -18.42 12.66
N ARG A 52 9.05 -19.53 11.99
CA ARG A 52 8.08 -20.30 11.18
C ARG A 52 6.96 -20.89 12.02
N ALA A 53 7.27 -21.46 13.19
CA ALA A 53 6.26 -21.98 14.11
C ALA A 53 5.34 -20.88 14.64
N ARG A 54 5.89 -19.74 15.05
CA ARG A 54 5.14 -18.55 15.50
C ARG A 54 4.25 -17.99 14.41
N THR A 55 4.73 -17.89 13.18
CA THR A 55 3.94 -17.45 12.02
C THR A 55 2.73 -18.35 11.78
N LYS A 56 2.91 -19.68 11.89
CA LYS A 56 1.80 -20.65 11.78
C LYS A 56 0.75 -20.47 12.88
N VAL A 57 1.17 -20.21 14.12
CA VAL A 57 0.25 -19.92 15.24
C VAL A 57 -0.58 -18.69 14.94
N ILE A 58 0.07 -17.57 14.54
CA ILE A 58 -0.60 -16.31 14.21
C ILE A 58 -1.60 -16.53 13.05
N THR A 59 -1.14 -17.12 11.95
CA THR A 59 -1.99 -17.34 10.76
C THR A 59 -3.19 -18.22 11.08
N SER A 60 -3.02 -19.26 11.91
CA SER A 60 -4.10 -20.14 12.35
C SER A 60 -5.13 -19.38 13.21
N ALA A 61 -4.66 -18.55 14.14
CA ALA A 61 -5.55 -17.73 14.98
C ALA A 61 -6.35 -16.72 14.16
N ILE A 62 -5.73 -16.05 13.18
CA ILE A 62 -6.42 -15.13 12.27
C ILE A 62 -7.49 -15.87 11.46
N ARG A 63 -7.15 -17.02 10.86
CA ARG A 63 -8.12 -17.84 10.09
C ARG A 63 -9.30 -18.29 10.95
N GLN A 64 -9.03 -18.78 12.15
CA GLN A 64 -10.08 -19.19 13.10
C GLN A 64 -10.99 -18.00 13.42
N ARG A 65 -10.43 -16.85 13.81
CA ARG A 65 -11.20 -15.68 14.16
C ARG A 65 -12.01 -15.13 12.98
N SER A 66 -11.46 -15.15 11.79
CA SER A 66 -12.13 -14.79 10.55
C SER A 66 -13.36 -15.69 10.28
N GLN A 67 -13.23 -17.00 10.50
CA GLN A 67 -14.34 -17.96 10.34
C GLN A 67 -15.42 -17.76 11.41
N GLU A 68 -15.04 -17.53 12.67
CA GLU A 68 -15.96 -17.20 13.76
C GLU A 68 -16.78 -15.95 13.44
N LEU A 69 -16.11 -14.84 13.06
CA LEU A 69 -16.79 -13.60 12.67
C LEU A 69 -17.81 -13.81 11.55
N ARG A 70 -17.45 -14.58 10.52
CA ARG A 70 -18.38 -14.88 9.40
C ARG A 70 -19.49 -15.83 9.78
N ARG A 71 -19.30 -16.67 10.79
CA ARG A 71 -20.36 -17.51 11.34
C ARG A 71 -21.32 -16.68 12.17
N ASP A 72 -20.79 -15.82 13.04
CA ASP A 72 -21.57 -15.04 14.00
C ASP A 72 -22.24 -13.83 13.31
N HIS A 73 -21.64 -13.33 12.22
CA HIS A 73 -22.14 -12.24 11.39
C HIS A 73 -22.24 -12.65 9.91
N PRO A 74 -23.32 -13.35 9.49
CA PRO A 74 -23.44 -13.89 8.13
C PRO A 74 -23.33 -12.84 7.01
N VAL A 75 -23.64 -11.57 7.28
CA VAL A 75 -23.48 -10.46 6.34
C VAL A 75 -22.02 -10.34 5.82
N LEU A 76 -21.01 -10.69 6.63
CA LEU A 76 -19.61 -10.66 6.26
C LEU A 76 -19.22 -11.65 5.14
N ARG A 77 -20.13 -12.58 4.78
CA ARG A 77 -19.96 -13.51 3.64
C ARG A 77 -20.25 -12.83 2.30
N HIS A 78 -20.96 -11.70 2.30
CA HIS A 78 -21.34 -10.97 1.08
C HIS A 78 -20.26 -9.95 0.69
N GLN A 79 -19.02 -10.42 0.49
CA GLN A 79 -17.85 -9.57 0.27
C GLN A 79 -18.02 -8.59 -0.90
N ASP A 80 -18.56 -9.03 -2.05
CA ASP A 80 -18.79 -8.14 -3.20
C ASP A 80 -19.75 -7.00 -2.87
N ALA A 81 -20.84 -7.29 -2.15
CA ALA A 81 -21.80 -6.26 -1.76
C ALA A 81 -21.22 -5.29 -0.74
N LEU A 82 -20.48 -5.78 0.27
CA LEU A 82 -19.85 -4.97 1.28
C LEU A 82 -18.72 -4.11 0.68
N GLY A 83 -17.92 -4.68 -0.24
CA GLY A 83 -16.90 -3.93 -0.98
C GLY A 83 -17.50 -2.81 -1.82
N LEU A 84 -18.63 -3.08 -2.52
CA LEU A 84 -19.36 -2.06 -3.28
C LEU A 84 -19.95 -0.99 -2.36
N THR A 85 -20.48 -1.38 -1.20
CA THR A 85 -21.00 -0.42 -0.20
C THR A 85 -19.87 0.48 0.31
N ALA A 86 -18.74 -0.09 0.70
CA ALA A 86 -17.58 0.68 1.16
C ALA A 86 -17.06 1.64 0.06
N PHE A 87 -17.00 1.18 -1.19
CA PHE A 87 -16.68 2.03 -2.34
C PHE A 87 -17.68 3.18 -2.49
N SER A 88 -18.98 2.88 -2.42
CA SER A 88 -20.03 3.89 -2.57
C SER A 88 -19.98 4.93 -1.45
N VAL A 89 -19.76 4.50 -0.21
CA VAL A 89 -19.58 5.41 0.94
C VAL A 89 -18.35 6.30 0.73
N ALA A 90 -17.22 5.73 0.30
CA ALA A 90 -16.01 6.50 0.03
C ALA A 90 -16.24 7.55 -1.08
N LEU A 91 -16.83 7.13 -2.20
CA LEU A 91 -17.07 8.01 -3.34
C LEU A 91 -18.09 9.11 -3.01
N LEU A 92 -19.25 8.74 -2.46
CA LEU A 92 -20.32 9.69 -2.13
C LEU A 92 -19.89 10.67 -1.04
N GLY A 93 -19.15 10.19 -0.03
CA GLY A 93 -18.62 11.07 1.01
C GLY A 93 -17.55 12.03 0.47
N PHE A 94 -16.67 11.56 -0.41
CA PHE A 94 -15.65 12.39 -1.05
C PHE A 94 -16.29 13.47 -1.95
N VAL A 95 -17.16 13.08 -2.86
CA VAL A 95 -17.83 14.00 -3.80
C VAL A 95 -18.80 14.91 -3.06
N GLY A 96 -19.56 14.37 -2.09
CA GLY A 96 -20.52 15.13 -1.29
C GLY A 96 -19.87 16.24 -0.46
N SER A 97 -18.72 15.96 0.18
CA SER A 97 -17.99 17.01 0.91
C SER A 97 -17.47 18.11 -0.02
N GLY A 98 -17.01 17.76 -1.22
CA GLY A 98 -16.65 18.74 -2.26
C GLY A 98 -17.84 19.58 -2.72
N ALA A 99 -19.01 18.97 -2.93
CA ALA A 99 -20.23 19.68 -3.30
C ALA A 99 -20.69 20.65 -2.20
N LEU A 100 -20.60 20.25 -0.93
CA LEU A 100 -20.92 21.12 0.21
C LEU A 100 -19.96 22.32 0.33
N TYR A 101 -18.70 22.15 -0.06
CA TYR A 101 -17.76 23.27 -0.18
C TYR A 101 -18.17 24.23 -1.31
N LEU A 102 -18.50 23.71 -2.49
CA LEU A 102 -18.89 24.53 -3.63
C LEU A 102 -20.19 25.33 -3.39
N THR A 103 -21.06 24.81 -2.54
CA THR A 103 -22.28 25.51 -2.10
C THR A 103 -22.09 26.43 -0.90
N GLY A 104 -20.86 26.55 -0.38
CA GLY A 104 -20.52 27.40 0.75
C GLY A 104 -20.95 26.87 2.13
N VAL A 105 -21.42 25.62 2.21
CA VAL A 105 -21.84 24.98 3.48
C VAL A 105 -20.64 24.58 4.33
N LEU A 106 -19.59 24.00 3.70
CA LEU A 106 -18.38 23.59 4.42
C LEU A 106 -17.21 24.55 4.13
N PRO A 107 -16.42 24.94 5.13
CA PRO A 107 -15.18 25.66 4.92
C PRO A 107 -14.11 24.72 4.32
N TRP A 108 -13.13 25.28 3.63
CA TRP A 108 -12.11 24.53 2.89
C TRP A 108 -11.35 23.49 3.75
N TYR A 109 -10.98 23.83 4.98
CA TYR A 109 -10.22 22.93 5.86
C TYR A 109 -11.05 21.73 6.33
N VAL A 110 -12.34 21.92 6.63
CA VAL A 110 -13.25 20.80 6.95
C VAL A 110 -13.42 19.89 5.73
N THR A 111 -13.60 20.48 4.55
CA THR A 111 -13.72 19.73 3.29
C THR A 111 -12.50 18.88 3.04
N VAL A 112 -11.29 19.44 3.17
CA VAL A 112 -10.04 18.70 2.98
C VAL A 112 -9.96 17.52 3.94
N LEU A 113 -10.25 17.72 5.23
CA LEU A 113 -10.15 16.66 6.23
C LEU A 113 -11.22 15.58 6.04
N VAL A 114 -12.47 15.97 5.81
CA VAL A 114 -13.59 15.02 5.59
C VAL A 114 -13.35 14.20 4.32
N SER A 115 -13.00 14.87 3.22
CA SER A 115 -12.66 14.18 1.96
C SER A 115 -11.45 13.26 2.12
N ALA A 116 -10.43 13.63 2.89
CA ALA A 116 -9.26 12.80 3.18
C ALA A 116 -9.64 11.51 3.93
N ALA A 117 -10.57 11.60 4.89
CA ALA A 117 -11.07 10.42 5.61
C ALA A 117 -11.83 9.46 4.68
N PHE A 118 -12.68 9.97 3.77
CA PHE A 118 -13.34 9.14 2.77
C PHE A 118 -12.36 8.58 1.73
N ALA A 119 -11.33 9.33 1.34
CA ALA A 119 -10.26 8.84 0.48
C ALA A 119 -9.44 7.73 1.16
N ALA A 120 -9.33 7.71 2.50
CA ALA A 120 -8.71 6.61 3.24
C ALA A 120 -9.52 5.31 3.14
N ILE A 121 -10.85 5.39 3.23
CA ILE A 121 -11.71 4.22 2.95
C ILE A 121 -11.52 3.75 1.50
N GLY A 122 -11.45 4.68 0.54
CA GLY A 122 -11.14 4.37 -0.86
C GLY A 122 -9.79 3.67 -1.03
N HIS A 123 -8.79 3.98 -0.20
CA HIS A 123 -7.50 3.27 -0.19
C HIS A 123 -7.65 1.81 0.23
N GLU A 124 -8.38 1.53 1.30
CA GLU A 124 -8.62 0.15 1.75
C GLU A 124 -9.43 -0.65 0.72
N VAL A 125 -10.42 -0.02 0.08
CA VAL A 125 -11.16 -0.66 -1.03
C VAL A 125 -10.23 -0.97 -2.20
N GLU A 126 -9.35 -0.04 -2.61
CA GLU A 126 -8.35 -0.30 -3.66
C GLU A 126 -7.44 -1.46 -3.28
N HIS A 127 -6.93 -1.47 -2.06
CA HIS A 127 -6.05 -2.49 -1.54
C HIS A 127 -6.71 -3.89 -1.60
N ASP A 128 -7.94 -4.01 -1.17
CA ASP A 128 -8.69 -5.26 -1.23
C ASP A 128 -9.03 -5.67 -2.68
N LEU A 129 -9.28 -4.71 -3.58
CA LEU A 129 -9.44 -4.96 -5.04
C LEU A 129 -8.14 -5.46 -5.69
N ILE A 130 -6.97 -4.98 -5.25
CA ILE A 130 -5.65 -5.46 -5.67
C ILE A 130 -5.52 -6.95 -5.36
N HIS A 131 -5.89 -7.36 -4.15
CA HIS A 131 -5.88 -8.75 -3.70
C HIS A 131 -7.05 -9.59 -4.24
N ALA A 132 -7.88 -9.03 -5.12
CA ALA A 132 -9.04 -9.69 -5.69
C ALA A 132 -10.04 -10.22 -4.65
N LEU A 133 -10.18 -9.55 -3.50
CA LEU A 133 -11.13 -9.90 -2.44
C LEU A 133 -12.57 -9.57 -2.84
N TYR A 134 -12.74 -8.59 -3.76
CA TYR A 134 -14.03 -8.22 -4.33
C TYR A 134 -14.06 -8.52 -5.82
N PHE A 135 -15.20 -8.96 -6.33
CA PHE A 135 -15.46 -9.23 -7.75
C PHE A 135 -14.41 -10.12 -8.40
N ARG A 136 -13.91 -11.12 -7.68
CA ARG A 136 -12.83 -12.01 -8.12
C ARG A 136 -13.07 -12.58 -9.51
N ARG A 137 -14.30 -13.04 -9.81
CA ARG A 137 -14.69 -13.61 -11.10
C ARG A 137 -15.13 -12.57 -12.13
N ARG A 138 -15.34 -11.29 -11.73
CA ARG A 138 -15.85 -10.21 -12.59
C ARG A 138 -14.76 -9.17 -12.82
N LYS A 139 -13.74 -9.54 -13.59
CA LYS A 139 -12.55 -8.70 -13.84
C LYS A 139 -12.89 -7.28 -14.29
N ALA A 140 -13.84 -7.12 -15.24
CA ALA A 140 -14.23 -5.81 -15.75
C ALA A 140 -14.74 -4.89 -14.63
N VAL A 141 -15.61 -5.41 -13.74
CA VAL A 141 -16.13 -4.64 -12.58
C VAL A 141 -14.98 -4.25 -11.65
N ARG A 142 -14.09 -5.19 -11.33
CA ARG A 142 -12.95 -4.93 -10.45
C ARG A 142 -12.03 -3.83 -11.00
N TYR A 143 -11.68 -3.89 -12.29
CA TYR A 143 -10.86 -2.84 -12.92
C TYR A 143 -11.61 -1.51 -13.00
N ALA A 144 -12.91 -1.51 -13.33
CA ALA A 144 -13.73 -0.29 -13.30
C ALA A 144 -13.70 0.39 -11.92
N LEU A 145 -13.85 -0.39 -10.85
CA LEU A 145 -13.76 0.14 -9.48
C LEU A 145 -12.36 0.65 -9.14
N LEU A 146 -11.28 -0.06 -9.53
CA LEU A 146 -9.90 0.39 -9.35
C LEU A 146 -9.66 1.75 -10.03
N TYR A 147 -10.10 1.92 -11.28
CA TYR A 147 -9.97 3.19 -11.99
C TYR A 147 -10.88 4.28 -11.39
N ALA A 148 -12.08 3.92 -10.93
CA ALA A 148 -12.96 4.86 -10.25
C ALA A 148 -12.36 5.35 -8.92
N VAL A 149 -11.77 4.47 -8.11
CA VAL A 149 -11.03 4.88 -6.91
C VAL A 149 -9.87 5.79 -7.27
N TRP A 150 -9.12 5.45 -8.31
CA TRP A 150 -8.00 6.28 -8.78
C TRP A 150 -8.46 7.68 -9.23
N ALA A 151 -9.64 7.79 -9.83
CA ALA A 151 -10.17 9.06 -10.29
C ALA A 151 -10.40 10.08 -9.16
N PHE A 152 -10.90 9.65 -7.99
CA PHE A 152 -11.03 10.55 -6.83
C PHE A 152 -9.80 10.52 -5.90
N ARG A 153 -8.79 9.69 -6.22
CA ARG A 153 -7.49 9.63 -5.55
C ARG A 153 -6.33 9.86 -6.52
N PRO A 154 -6.27 11.01 -7.22
CA PRO A 154 -5.36 11.23 -8.34
C PRO A 154 -3.88 11.30 -7.92
N TYR A 155 -3.60 11.56 -6.65
CA TYR A 155 -2.24 11.68 -6.09
C TYR A 155 -1.70 10.31 -5.69
N THR A 156 -1.88 9.32 -6.58
CA THR A 156 -1.38 7.95 -6.45
C THR A 156 -1.04 7.38 -7.83
N ILE A 157 -0.29 6.29 -7.87
CA ILE A 157 0.15 5.67 -9.13
C ILE A 157 -1.00 4.98 -9.88
N ASN A 158 -0.80 4.76 -11.18
CA ASN A 158 -1.75 4.07 -12.05
C ASN A 158 -2.12 2.68 -11.48
N PRO A 159 -3.42 2.28 -11.47
CA PRO A 159 -3.90 1.05 -10.85
C PRO A 159 -3.20 -0.22 -11.34
N VAL A 160 -2.87 -0.33 -12.62
CA VAL A 160 -2.17 -1.50 -13.17
C VAL A 160 -0.77 -1.66 -12.57
N TYR A 161 -0.04 -0.54 -12.41
CA TYR A 161 1.26 -0.56 -11.75
C TYR A 161 1.14 -0.73 -10.24
N ARG A 162 0.09 -0.17 -9.62
CA ARG A 162 -0.20 -0.36 -8.20
C ARG A 162 -0.39 -1.83 -7.85
N ILE A 163 -1.17 -2.58 -8.65
CA ILE A 163 -1.33 -4.03 -8.48
C ILE A 163 0.05 -4.72 -8.50
N ARG A 164 0.87 -4.44 -9.50
CA ARG A 164 2.17 -5.11 -9.65
C ARG A 164 3.14 -4.79 -8.52
N LEU A 165 3.22 -3.52 -8.13
CA LEU A 165 4.11 -3.08 -7.05
C LEU A 165 3.68 -3.66 -5.71
N HIS A 166 2.39 -3.65 -5.42
CA HIS A 166 1.87 -4.16 -4.16
C HIS A 166 1.99 -5.68 -4.03
N LEU A 167 1.73 -6.44 -5.09
CA LEU A 167 1.96 -7.88 -5.08
C LEU A 167 3.46 -8.23 -4.96
N ARG A 168 4.34 -7.41 -5.60
CA ARG A 168 5.78 -7.53 -5.39
C ARG A 168 6.17 -7.20 -3.95
N HIS A 169 5.59 -6.15 -3.35
CA HIS A 169 5.81 -5.79 -1.96
C HIS A 169 5.60 -6.99 -1.02
N HIS A 170 4.51 -7.74 -1.15
CA HIS A 170 4.30 -8.94 -0.33
C HIS A 170 5.38 -10.01 -0.48
N ALA A 171 5.97 -10.16 -1.67
CA ALA A 171 7.04 -11.13 -1.92
C ALA A 171 8.42 -10.65 -1.43
N TYR A 172 8.66 -9.33 -1.42
CA TYR A 172 9.97 -8.72 -1.16
C TYR A 172 9.97 -7.81 0.08
N SER A 173 8.89 -7.80 0.87
CA SER A 173 8.79 -6.96 2.07
C SER A 173 9.93 -7.21 3.03
N GLY A 174 10.57 -6.13 3.48
CA GLY A 174 11.75 -6.19 4.35
C GLY A 174 13.08 -6.17 3.61
N LEU A 175 13.11 -6.42 2.30
CA LEU A 175 14.32 -6.42 1.48
C LEU A 175 14.64 -5.03 0.94
N PRO A 176 15.91 -4.74 0.61
CA PRO A 176 16.32 -3.44 0.06
C PRO A 176 15.67 -3.10 -1.28
N ASP A 177 15.27 -4.09 -2.07
CA ASP A 177 14.72 -3.96 -3.42
C ASP A 177 13.18 -3.94 -3.49
N ASP A 178 12.51 -3.81 -2.35
CA ASP A 178 11.08 -3.52 -2.30
C ASP A 178 10.78 -2.13 -2.84
N ILE A 179 10.42 -2.06 -4.13
CA ILE A 179 10.22 -0.79 -4.84
C ILE A 179 9.10 0.05 -4.22
N GLU A 180 8.05 -0.57 -3.69
CA GLU A 180 6.94 0.17 -3.08
C GLU A 180 7.42 0.90 -1.84
N GLU A 181 8.09 0.22 -0.93
CA GLU A 181 8.58 0.80 0.32
C GLU A 181 9.72 1.80 0.09
N VAL A 182 10.66 1.50 -0.81
CA VAL A 182 11.71 2.45 -1.21
C VAL A 182 11.11 3.77 -1.74
N SER A 183 9.98 3.70 -2.43
CA SER A 183 9.32 4.89 -3.00
C SER A 183 8.73 5.80 -1.94
N ILE A 184 8.34 5.29 -0.77
CA ILE A 184 7.78 6.06 0.36
C ILE A 184 8.80 6.33 1.47
N THR A 185 10.09 6.40 1.12
CA THR A 185 11.20 6.83 1.99
C THR A 185 11.77 5.80 2.96
N ASN A 186 11.36 4.56 2.88
CA ASN A 186 11.96 3.53 3.72
C ASN A 186 13.48 3.40 3.50
N GLY A 187 14.18 3.02 4.56
CA GLY A 187 15.62 2.92 4.56
C GLY A 187 16.38 4.25 4.61
N LYS A 188 15.69 5.41 4.72
CA LYS A 188 16.31 6.72 4.90
C LYS A 188 16.26 7.17 6.36
N PRO A 189 17.34 7.78 6.88
CA PRO A 189 17.32 8.39 8.21
C PRO A 189 16.38 9.59 8.25
N TRP A 190 15.97 10.00 9.46
CA TRP A 190 15.23 11.24 9.65
C TRP A 190 15.99 12.44 9.11
N GLY A 191 15.25 13.31 8.44
CA GLY A 191 15.77 14.56 7.90
C GLY A 191 14.75 15.28 7.01
N PRO A 192 15.08 16.50 6.53
CA PRO A 192 14.15 17.30 5.71
C PRO A 192 13.72 16.56 4.43
N VAL A 193 14.62 15.79 3.81
CA VAL A 193 14.33 15.03 2.59
C VAL A 193 13.29 13.93 2.86
N ARG A 194 13.42 13.20 3.98
CA ARG A 194 12.43 12.18 4.35
C ARG A 194 11.07 12.80 4.67
N LEU A 195 11.03 13.89 5.45
CA LEU A 195 9.80 14.60 5.76
C LEU A 195 9.10 15.11 4.51
N TYR A 196 9.86 15.71 3.59
CA TYR A 196 9.31 16.16 2.32
C TYR A 196 8.79 15.01 1.47
N SER A 197 9.50 13.89 1.40
CA SER A 197 9.07 12.71 0.64
C SER A 197 7.82 12.04 1.23
N LEU A 198 7.57 12.15 2.56
CA LEU A 198 6.31 11.68 3.15
C LEU A 198 5.11 12.50 2.65
N LEU A 199 5.31 13.80 2.47
CA LEU A 199 4.30 14.70 1.92
C LEU A 199 4.12 14.52 0.42
N ASP A 200 5.23 14.42 -0.29
CA ASP A 200 5.29 14.24 -1.75
C ASP A 200 6.41 13.28 -2.15
N PRO A 201 6.11 12.01 -2.44
CA PRO A 201 7.12 11.06 -2.90
C PRO A 201 7.55 11.27 -4.36
N TYR A 202 6.75 11.98 -5.17
CA TYR A 202 6.97 12.08 -6.62
C TYR A 202 8.06 13.07 -6.97
N VAL A 203 8.06 14.27 -6.41
CA VAL A 203 9.06 15.28 -6.75
C VAL A 203 10.48 14.85 -6.38
N PRO A 204 10.78 14.32 -5.20
CA PRO A 204 12.09 13.76 -4.91
C PRO A 204 12.49 12.62 -5.83
N ALA A 205 11.52 11.74 -6.19
CA ALA A 205 11.78 10.68 -7.15
C ALA A 205 12.12 11.22 -8.54
N MET A 206 11.38 12.21 -9.03
CA MET A 206 11.67 12.85 -10.32
C MET A 206 13.00 13.59 -10.32
N ILE A 207 13.33 14.33 -9.25
CA ILE A 207 14.64 14.98 -9.08
C ILE A 207 15.76 13.94 -9.16
N ARG A 208 15.64 12.82 -8.44
CA ARG A 208 16.60 11.72 -8.49
C ARG A 208 16.74 11.17 -9.91
N ILE A 209 15.62 10.91 -10.60
CA ILE A 209 15.61 10.35 -11.96
C ILE A 209 16.31 11.30 -12.97
N VAL A 210 16.07 12.60 -12.86
CA VAL A 210 16.59 13.59 -13.81
C VAL A 210 18.05 13.95 -13.53
N LEU A 211 18.42 14.13 -12.25
CA LEU A 211 19.73 14.68 -11.88
C LEU A 211 20.81 13.61 -11.66
N THR A 212 20.46 12.32 -11.55
CA THR A 212 21.44 11.26 -11.33
C THR A 212 21.34 10.16 -12.40
N LYS A 213 22.44 9.43 -12.62
CA LYS A 213 22.43 8.21 -13.45
C LYS A 213 22.05 6.99 -12.59
N PRO A 214 21.50 5.93 -13.19
CA PRO A 214 21.33 4.66 -12.49
C PRO A 214 22.69 4.14 -11.98
N VAL A 215 22.71 3.68 -10.73
CA VAL A 215 23.93 3.12 -10.12
C VAL A 215 24.09 1.63 -10.41
N ASP A 216 22.96 0.93 -10.59
CA ASP A 216 22.88 -0.51 -10.88
C ASP A 216 21.60 -0.85 -11.65
N ALA A 217 21.39 -2.15 -11.91
CA ALA A 217 20.23 -2.64 -12.64
C ALA A 217 18.92 -2.45 -11.86
N GLU A 218 18.95 -2.53 -10.54
CA GLU A 218 17.78 -2.37 -9.66
C GLU A 218 17.33 -0.91 -9.64
N ASP A 219 18.24 0.04 -9.49
CA ASP A 219 17.95 1.47 -9.60
C ASP A 219 17.40 1.82 -11.00
N ALA A 220 17.93 1.22 -12.05
CA ALA A 220 17.40 1.38 -13.40
C ALA A 220 15.98 0.82 -13.56
N LEU A 221 15.67 -0.30 -12.90
CA LEU A 221 14.34 -0.90 -12.86
C LEU A 221 13.37 -0.01 -12.07
N TRP A 222 13.78 0.46 -10.88
CA TRP A 222 13.00 1.38 -10.06
C TRP A 222 12.63 2.66 -10.84
N ARG A 223 13.60 3.31 -11.52
CA ARG A 223 13.36 4.52 -12.33
C ARG A 223 12.32 4.29 -13.42
N ARG A 224 12.48 3.22 -14.20
CA ARG A 224 11.52 2.87 -15.27
C ARG A 224 10.14 2.58 -14.72
N THR A 225 10.06 1.94 -13.58
CA THR A 225 8.80 1.60 -12.92
C THR A 225 8.09 2.85 -12.45
N ILE A 226 8.76 3.75 -11.75
CA ILE A 226 8.18 5.01 -11.25
C ILE A 226 7.71 5.89 -12.41
N LEU A 227 8.51 6.06 -13.46
CA LEU A 227 8.10 6.83 -14.64
C LEU A 227 6.81 6.29 -15.27
N LYS A 228 6.71 4.97 -15.49
CA LYS A 228 5.52 4.33 -16.07
C LYS A 228 4.33 4.36 -15.12
N ALA A 229 4.55 4.14 -13.83
CA ALA A 229 3.50 4.15 -12.81
C ALA A 229 2.88 5.53 -12.62
N SER A 230 3.65 6.59 -12.87
CA SER A 230 3.22 7.98 -12.75
C SER A 230 2.43 8.50 -13.97
N ILE A 231 2.21 7.69 -15.01
CA ILE A 231 1.44 8.13 -16.19
C ILE A 231 -0.05 8.23 -15.85
N GLY A 232 -0.71 9.30 -16.31
CA GLY A 232 -2.15 9.52 -16.19
C GLY A 232 -2.52 10.67 -15.27
N LEU A 233 -3.27 10.40 -14.20
CA LEU A 233 -3.77 11.46 -13.29
C LEU A 233 -2.69 12.06 -12.38
N THR A 234 -1.63 11.34 -12.10
CA THR A 234 -0.56 11.80 -11.19
C THR A 234 0.09 13.12 -11.64
N PRO A 235 0.54 13.29 -12.91
CA PRO A 235 1.08 14.58 -13.37
C PRO A 235 0.07 15.72 -13.29
N VAL A 236 -1.21 15.45 -13.57
CA VAL A 236 -2.29 16.46 -13.47
C VAL A 236 -2.41 16.92 -12.01
N ALA A 237 -2.47 16.00 -11.06
CA ALA A 237 -2.57 16.32 -9.65
C ALA A 237 -1.33 17.09 -9.14
N ILE A 238 -0.12 16.70 -9.56
CA ILE A 238 1.12 17.40 -9.25
C ILE A 238 1.08 18.84 -9.80
N THR A 239 0.64 19.01 -11.05
CA THR A 239 0.53 20.35 -11.68
C THR A 239 -0.46 21.24 -10.93
N ILE A 240 -1.62 20.72 -10.54
CA ILE A 240 -2.61 21.47 -9.74
C ILE A 240 -2.01 21.85 -8.38
N TRP A 241 -1.37 20.89 -7.68
CA TRP A 241 -0.80 21.12 -6.36
C TRP A 241 0.29 22.20 -6.36
N TYR A 242 1.29 22.05 -7.23
CA TYR A 242 2.39 23.02 -7.29
C TYR A 242 2.00 24.32 -8.00
N GLY A 243 1.07 24.27 -8.92
CA GLY A 243 0.44 25.47 -9.48
C GLY A 243 -0.29 26.29 -8.42
N PHE A 244 -1.08 25.62 -7.57
CA PHE A 244 -1.73 26.25 -6.42
C PHE A 244 -0.70 26.90 -5.49
N LEU A 245 0.29 26.14 -5.02
CA LEU A 245 1.31 26.66 -4.09
C LEU A 245 2.13 27.81 -4.72
N GLY A 246 2.60 27.63 -5.95
CA GLY A 246 3.47 28.59 -6.63
C GLY A 246 2.74 29.90 -6.98
N LEU A 247 1.51 29.84 -7.50
CA LEU A 247 0.77 31.04 -7.87
C LEU A 247 0.23 31.78 -6.65
N HIS A 248 -0.16 31.09 -5.57
CA HIS A 248 -0.50 31.76 -4.31
C HIS A 248 0.73 32.43 -3.69
N LEU A 249 1.88 31.80 -3.71
CA LEU A 249 3.15 32.41 -3.25
C LEU A 249 3.50 33.63 -4.13
N ALA A 250 3.43 33.51 -5.46
CA ALA A 250 3.71 34.61 -6.38
C ALA A 250 2.76 35.79 -6.14
N SER A 251 1.46 35.54 -5.96
CA SER A 251 0.47 36.57 -5.64
C SER A 251 0.77 37.23 -4.29
N TRP A 252 1.13 36.45 -3.27
CA TRP A 252 1.54 36.98 -1.98
C TRP A 252 2.80 37.85 -2.03
N LEU A 253 3.73 37.52 -2.94
CA LEU A 253 4.93 38.32 -3.22
C LEU A 253 4.66 39.53 -4.12
N GLY A 254 3.42 39.83 -4.49
CA GLY A 254 3.00 40.99 -5.27
C GLY A 254 2.97 40.78 -6.78
N ALA A 255 3.16 39.56 -7.29
CA ALA A 255 2.99 39.30 -8.71
C ALA A 255 1.52 39.41 -9.14
N ALA A 256 1.28 39.96 -10.33
CA ALA A 256 -0.06 40.02 -10.92
C ALA A 256 -0.47 38.64 -11.44
N VAL A 257 -1.24 37.90 -10.63
CA VAL A 257 -1.81 36.59 -10.99
C VAL A 257 -3.29 36.74 -11.27
N PRO A 258 -3.83 36.18 -12.38
CA PRO A 258 -5.27 36.27 -12.68
C PRO A 258 -6.12 35.62 -11.57
N ALA A 259 -7.06 36.39 -11.01
CA ALA A 259 -7.90 35.93 -9.90
C ALA A 259 -8.70 34.65 -10.23
N GLY A 260 -9.20 34.54 -11.47
CA GLY A 260 -9.93 33.34 -11.92
C GLY A 260 -9.05 32.07 -11.92
N LEU A 261 -7.76 32.18 -12.25
CA LEU A 261 -6.81 31.06 -12.20
C LEU A 261 -6.52 30.63 -10.76
N LEU A 262 -6.27 31.60 -9.86
CA LEU A 262 -6.10 31.33 -8.44
C LEU A 262 -7.33 30.63 -7.84
N HIS A 263 -8.52 31.14 -8.17
CA HIS A 263 -9.76 30.54 -7.70
C HIS A 263 -9.94 29.10 -8.22
N ALA A 264 -9.73 28.86 -9.50
CA ALA A 264 -9.84 27.53 -10.10
C ALA A 264 -8.88 26.53 -9.46
N LEU A 265 -7.61 26.91 -9.26
CA LEU A 265 -6.61 26.06 -8.60
C LEU A 265 -6.95 25.82 -7.13
N THR A 266 -7.48 26.84 -6.43
CA THR A 266 -7.94 26.69 -5.04
C THR A 266 -9.07 25.68 -4.94
N VAL A 267 -10.09 25.81 -5.79
CA VAL A 267 -11.22 24.86 -5.85
C VAL A 267 -10.73 23.45 -6.12
N LEU A 268 -9.93 23.22 -7.16
CA LEU A 268 -9.40 21.91 -7.52
C LEU A 268 -8.53 21.31 -6.39
N THR A 269 -7.77 22.18 -5.73
CA THR A 269 -6.95 21.74 -4.57
C THR A 269 -7.84 21.33 -3.41
N VAL A 270 -8.82 22.11 -3.03
CA VAL A 270 -9.68 21.83 -1.88
C VAL A 270 -10.55 20.59 -2.11
N VAL A 271 -11.17 20.44 -3.29
CA VAL A 271 -12.15 19.36 -3.52
C VAL A 271 -11.52 18.06 -4.02
N TRP A 272 -10.27 18.09 -4.51
CA TRP A 272 -9.71 16.92 -5.18
C TRP A 272 -8.28 16.57 -4.76
N VAL A 273 -7.31 17.47 -4.92
CA VAL A 273 -5.89 17.16 -4.73
C VAL A 273 -5.48 17.23 -3.26
N GLY A 274 -5.81 18.27 -2.55
CA GLY A 274 -5.40 18.54 -1.17
C GLY A 274 -5.80 17.43 -0.18
N PRO A 275 -7.05 16.90 -0.23
CA PRO A 275 -7.43 15.75 0.58
C PRO A 275 -6.50 14.53 0.38
N ASN A 276 -6.06 14.30 -0.87
CA ASN A 276 -5.19 13.19 -1.20
C ASN A 276 -3.73 13.42 -0.81
N VAL A 277 -3.25 14.66 -0.84
CA VAL A 277 -1.93 15.03 -0.29
C VAL A 277 -1.92 14.79 1.21
N TRP A 278 -2.93 15.28 1.94
CA TRP A 278 -3.05 15.09 3.38
C TRP A 278 -3.15 13.61 3.78
N ARG A 279 -4.05 12.87 3.15
CA ARG A 279 -4.19 11.42 3.34
C ARG A 279 -2.88 10.69 3.02
N GLY A 280 -2.25 11.04 1.90
CA GLY A 280 -0.97 10.47 1.47
C GLY A 280 0.11 10.66 2.52
N PHE A 281 0.25 11.86 3.05
CA PHE A 281 1.17 12.15 4.15
C PHE A 281 0.92 11.26 5.38
N CYS A 282 -0.34 11.17 5.84
CA CYS A 282 -0.67 10.34 7.00
C CYS A 282 -0.38 8.85 6.75
N LEU A 283 -0.76 8.34 5.58
CA LEU A 283 -0.47 6.95 5.21
C LEU A 283 1.05 6.69 5.11
N HIS A 284 1.79 7.55 4.41
CA HIS A 284 3.23 7.37 4.25
C HIS A 284 3.95 7.47 5.60
N PHE A 285 3.50 8.37 6.49
CA PHE A 285 4.04 8.46 7.84
C PHE A 285 3.86 7.15 8.62
N ILE A 286 2.67 6.57 8.58
CA ILE A 286 2.40 5.29 9.26
C ILE A 286 3.11 4.14 8.54
N SER A 287 2.88 3.96 7.22
CA SER A 287 3.39 2.82 6.45
C SER A 287 4.92 2.75 6.47
N SER A 288 5.60 3.88 6.17
CA SER A 288 7.06 3.90 6.12
C SER A 288 7.73 3.61 7.46
N ASN A 289 7.04 3.72 8.57
CA ASN A 289 7.60 3.48 9.90
C ASN A 289 7.12 2.17 10.52
N MET A 290 6.07 1.57 9.98
CA MET A 290 5.62 0.25 10.43
C MET A 290 6.28 -0.91 9.69
N HIS A 291 6.76 -0.70 8.46
CA HIS A 291 7.52 -1.70 7.73
C HIS A 291 9.00 -1.61 8.09
N TYR A 292 9.60 -2.76 8.37
CA TYR A 292 11.05 -2.86 8.49
C TYR A 292 11.67 -3.10 7.12
N GLN A 293 12.88 -2.59 6.89
CA GLN A 293 13.52 -2.69 5.58
C GLN A 293 15.03 -2.85 5.66
N GLY A 294 15.55 -3.75 4.84
CA GLY A 294 16.96 -3.87 4.50
C GLY A 294 17.77 -4.79 5.40
N ASP A 295 17.18 -5.31 6.49
CA ASP A 295 17.81 -6.25 7.43
C ASP A 295 16.83 -7.32 7.93
N VAL A 296 15.79 -7.59 7.16
CA VAL A 296 14.84 -8.68 7.39
C VAL A 296 15.12 -9.78 6.36
N GLU A 297 15.12 -11.02 6.78
CA GLU A 297 15.31 -12.17 5.90
C GLU A 297 14.11 -12.31 4.97
N GLN A 298 14.35 -12.72 3.72
CA GLN A 298 13.27 -12.93 2.74
C GLN A 298 12.22 -13.89 3.28
N GLY A 299 10.95 -13.49 3.13
CA GLY A 299 9.81 -14.29 3.58
C GLY A 299 9.57 -14.31 5.09
N ASN A 300 10.40 -13.65 5.91
CA ASN A 300 10.20 -13.61 7.36
C ASN A 300 9.07 -12.60 7.74
N VAL A 301 7.83 -13.03 7.53
CA VAL A 301 6.61 -12.22 7.79
C VAL A 301 6.55 -11.71 9.22
N LEU A 302 7.10 -12.46 10.18
CA LEU A 302 7.11 -12.09 11.59
C LEU A 302 7.86 -10.79 11.86
N ARG A 303 8.89 -10.51 11.04
CA ARG A 303 9.80 -9.36 11.18
C ARG A 303 9.56 -8.26 10.14
N GLN A 304 8.63 -8.45 9.19
CA GLN A 304 8.39 -7.46 8.14
C GLN A 304 7.71 -6.20 8.65
N THR A 305 6.83 -6.33 9.65
CA THR A 305 6.01 -5.21 10.12
C THR A 305 5.91 -5.17 11.63
N GLN A 306 5.50 -4.00 12.14
CA GLN A 306 5.10 -3.78 13.52
C GLN A 306 3.66 -3.24 13.59
N VAL A 307 3.03 -3.37 14.74
CA VAL A 307 1.71 -2.78 15.02
C VAL A 307 1.87 -1.40 15.62
N PHE A 308 1.20 -0.42 15.01
CA PHE A 308 1.03 0.92 15.57
C PHE A 308 -0.39 1.11 16.11
N ASN A 309 -0.57 1.15 17.43
CA ASN A 309 -1.89 1.29 18.06
C ASN A 309 -1.93 2.28 19.25
N LYS A 310 -0.93 3.15 19.39
CA LYS A 310 -0.92 4.19 20.42
C LYS A 310 -1.87 5.33 20.08
N TRP A 311 -2.57 5.84 21.09
CA TRP A 311 -3.57 6.88 20.93
C TRP A 311 -3.05 8.17 20.25
N TYR A 312 -1.79 8.54 20.48
CA TYR A 312 -1.19 9.73 19.87
C TYR A 312 -0.95 9.60 18.35
N LEU A 313 -1.04 8.38 17.81
CA LEU A 313 -1.03 8.13 16.37
C LEU A 313 -2.43 8.21 15.74
N ALA A 314 -3.48 8.31 16.56
CA ALA A 314 -4.87 8.37 16.07
C ALA A 314 -5.11 9.47 15.01
N PRO A 315 -4.53 10.69 15.12
CA PRO A 315 -4.71 11.71 14.08
C PRO A 315 -4.23 11.27 12.69
N PHE A 316 -3.17 10.44 12.61
CA PHE A 316 -2.70 9.86 11.36
C PHE A 316 -3.57 8.66 10.94
N GLN A 317 -3.93 7.81 11.90
CA GLN A 317 -4.71 6.59 11.67
C GLN A 317 -6.11 6.87 11.08
N VAL A 318 -6.75 7.98 11.45
CA VAL A 318 -8.04 8.40 10.86
C VAL A 318 -7.93 8.57 9.34
N PHE A 319 -6.81 9.11 8.85
CA PHE A 319 -6.60 9.38 7.43
C PHE A 319 -5.89 8.24 6.67
N CYS A 320 -5.66 7.12 7.32
CA CYS A 320 -5.26 5.86 6.68
C CYS A 320 -6.11 4.66 7.13
N ALA A 321 -7.34 4.91 7.60
CA ALA A 321 -8.31 3.88 7.98
C ALA A 321 -7.73 2.83 8.96
N ASN A 322 -7.02 3.29 10.00
CA ASN A 322 -6.38 2.45 11.02
C ASN A 322 -5.32 1.46 10.45
N PHE A 323 -4.69 1.83 9.34
CA PHE A 323 -3.74 0.99 8.60
C PHE A 323 -2.62 0.45 9.49
N GLY A 324 -2.00 1.30 10.31
CA GLY A 324 -0.88 0.89 11.18
C GLY A 324 -1.24 -0.17 12.22
N SER A 325 -2.51 -0.30 12.56
CA SER A 325 -3.02 -1.27 13.51
C SER A 325 -3.45 -2.59 12.84
N THR A 326 -4.04 -2.51 11.66
CA THR A 326 -4.69 -3.66 11.00
C THR A 326 -3.89 -4.25 9.84
N HIS A 327 -3.02 -3.48 9.19
CA HIS A 327 -2.23 -3.95 8.06
C HIS A 327 -1.20 -5.05 8.43
N PRO A 328 -0.58 -5.07 9.63
CA PRO A 328 0.23 -6.21 10.05
C PRO A 328 -0.52 -7.54 10.02
N ILE A 329 -1.82 -7.55 10.37
CA ILE A 329 -2.68 -8.74 10.28
C ILE A 329 -2.77 -9.23 8.83
N HIS A 330 -2.84 -8.30 7.86
CA HIS A 330 -2.89 -8.60 6.45
C HIS A 330 -1.63 -9.30 5.92
N HIS A 331 -0.44 -8.94 6.41
CA HIS A 331 0.80 -9.62 6.04
C HIS A 331 0.80 -11.11 6.41
N PHE A 332 0.13 -11.52 7.50
CA PHE A 332 -0.02 -12.92 7.87
C PHE A 332 -1.15 -13.62 7.12
N TYR A 333 -2.20 -12.88 6.72
CA TYR A 333 -3.37 -13.46 6.06
C TYR A 333 -4.08 -12.47 5.15
N VAL A 334 -3.77 -12.53 3.86
CA VAL A 334 -4.23 -11.57 2.84
C VAL A 334 -5.70 -11.73 2.42
N ALA A 335 -6.38 -12.84 2.83
CA ALA A 335 -7.71 -13.18 2.32
C ALA A 335 -8.86 -12.43 3.02
N ASP A 336 -8.58 -11.62 4.04
CA ASP A 336 -9.60 -10.88 4.77
C ASP A 336 -9.68 -9.42 4.33
N PRO A 337 -10.88 -8.92 3.95
CA PRO A 337 -11.11 -7.51 3.67
C PRO A 337 -10.83 -6.63 4.89
N PHE A 338 -10.52 -5.35 4.63
CA PHE A 338 -10.13 -4.39 5.67
C PHE A 338 -11.12 -4.31 6.84
N TYR A 339 -12.43 -4.35 6.60
CA TYR A 339 -13.43 -4.29 7.65
C TYR A 339 -13.44 -5.55 8.54
N VAL A 340 -13.06 -6.73 8.01
CA VAL A 340 -12.91 -7.94 8.82
C VAL A 340 -11.67 -7.82 9.70
N ARG A 341 -10.55 -7.27 9.16
CA ARG A 341 -9.33 -6.98 9.95
C ARG A 341 -9.61 -5.99 11.08
N GLN A 342 -10.41 -4.96 10.85
CA GLN A 342 -10.85 -4.00 11.87
C GLN A 342 -11.65 -4.69 13.00
N LEU A 343 -12.54 -5.61 12.64
CA LEU A 343 -13.36 -6.33 13.63
C LEU A 343 -12.56 -7.31 14.49
N MET A 344 -11.49 -7.90 13.96
CA MET A 344 -10.68 -8.89 14.71
C MET A 344 -9.47 -8.30 15.41
N GLU A 345 -9.14 -7.04 15.19
CA GLU A 345 -7.92 -6.38 15.66
C GLU A 345 -7.65 -6.64 17.15
N ARG A 346 -8.67 -6.41 18.00
CA ARG A 346 -8.55 -6.53 19.45
C ARG A 346 -8.25 -7.96 19.90
N ASP A 347 -8.74 -8.95 19.18
CA ASP A 347 -8.56 -10.37 19.49
C ASP A 347 -7.21 -10.89 18.99
N ILE A 348 -6.71 -10.34 17.86
CA ILE A 348 -5.49 -10.80 17.22
C ILE A 348 -4.24 -10.09 17.76
N HIS A 349 -4.33 -8.85 18.20
CA HIS A 349 -3.17 -8.13 18.75
C HIS A 349 -2.46 -8.86 19.91
N PRO A 350 -3.18 -9.45 20.90
CA PRO A 350 -2.51 -10.25 21.93
C PRO A 350 -1.76 -11.47 21.37
N VAL A 351 -2.30 -12.10 20.31
CA VAL A 351 -1.66 -13.25 19.65
C VAL A 351 -0.38 -12.79 18.92
N LEU A 352 -0.44 -11.66 18.20
CA LEU A 352 0.73 -11.08 17.55
C LEU A 352 1.84 -10.78 18.57
N ALA A 353 1.49 -10.11 19.67
CA ALA A 353 2.43 -9.74 20.71
C ALA A 353 3.07 -10.96 21.40
N ALA A 354 2.26 -11.98 21.73
CA ALA A 354 2.74 -13.22 22.37
C ALA A 354 3.69 -14.03 21.46
N ASN A 355 3.58 -13.83 20.13
CA ASN A 355 4.42 -14.50 19.14
C ASN A 355 5.57 -13.61 18.60
N GLY A 356 5.87 -12.48 19.23
CA GLY A 356 7.07 -11.71 18.96
C GLY A 356 6.97 -10.62 17.91
N VAL A 357 5.75 -10.34 17.37
CA VAL A 357 5.53 -9.16 16.53
C VAL A 357 5.72 -7.90 17.39
N ARG A 358 6.48 -6.94 16.89
CA ARG A 358 6.74 -5.69 17.61
C ARG A 358 5.54 -4.76 17.61
N PHE A 359 5.42 -4.00 18.70
CA PHE A 359 4.38 -2.99 18.88
C PHE A 359 5.01 -1.65 19.23
N ASN A 360 4.62 -0.62 18.47
CA ASN A 360 4.97 0.78 18.75
C ASN A 360 6.48 1.00 18.91
N ASP A 361 7.28 0.35 18.08
CA ASP A 361 8.72 0.54 18.02
C ASP A 361 9.05 1.87 17.33
N MET A 362 8.96 2.96 18.09
CA MET A 362 9.23 4.32 17.59
C MET A 362 10.71 4.52 17.23
N GLY A 363 11.59 3.59 17.61
CA GLY A 363 13.00 3.63 17.23
C GLY A 363 13.24 3.46 15.72
N THR A 364 12.27 2.95 14.97
CA THR A 364 12.34 2.86 13.50
C THR A 364 12.64 4.21 12.86
N PHE A 365 12.15 5.30 13.41
CA PHE A 365 12.43 6.65 12.92
C PHE A 365 13.94 6.97 12.90
N ALA A 366 14.67 6.60 13.96
CA ALA A 366 16.11 6.84 14.07
C ALA A 366 16.93 5.82 13.27
N ARG A 367 16.48 4.57 13.22
CA ARG A 367 17.20 3.44 12.60
C ARG A 367 16.98 3.29 11.09
N ALA A 368 16.45 4.28 10.40
CA ALA A 368 16.12 4.18 8.98
C ALA A 368 15.32 2.91 8.64
N ASN A 369 14.34 2.58 9.48
CA ASN A 369 13.45 1.39 9.39
C ASN A 369 14.14 0.03 9.57
N ARG A 370 15.37 -0.02 10.07
CA ARG A 370 16.01 -1.30 10.38
C ARG A 370 15.31 -2.03 11.51
N TYR A 371 15.22 -3.35 11.37
CA TYR A 371 14.69 -4.24 12.41
C TYR A 371 15.67 -4.39 13.57
N ALA A 372 16.97 -4.60 13.28
CA ALA A 372 17.98 -4.68 14.31
C ALA A 372 18.01 -3.39 15.14
N LYS A 373 18.13 -3.57 16.45
CA LYS A 373 18.40 -2.46 17.39
C LYS A 373 19.92 -2.47 17.58
N ASP A 374 20.59 -1.54 16.93
CA ASP A 374 22.02 -1.30 17.19
C ASP A 374 22.22 -0.72 18.59
#